data_4941ae7c5a729f14683b1347abfafa1e
#
_entry.id   4941ae7c5a729f14683b1347abfafa1e
#
_cell.length_a   1.000
_cell.length_b   1.000
_cell.length_c   1.000
_cell.angle_alpha   90.00
_cell.angle_beta   90.00
_cell.angle_gamma   90.00
#
_symmetry.space_group_name_H-M   'P 1'
#
loop_
_entity.id
_entity.type
_entity.pdbx_description
1 polymer ?
#
loop_
_entity_poly.entity_id
_entity_poly.type
_entity_poly.pdbx_seq_one_letter_code
_entity_poly.pdbx_strand_id
1 'polypeptide(L)'
;MQIIVHSPRFTVATAADAEFIYRLIEATMRVYVEQVWGQFSEDRNRTHVAEAIAAEQYLIIALEHERVGALCVDRHPTYIQLSQLFILPEHQRQGIGTSVVRGLINEARASKKPLRLRVLSVNPARRLYEREGFRVTSTTPERVYMELHA
;
A
#
# COMPACT_ATOMS: atom_id res chain seq x y z
N MET A 1 6.05 -31.18 -14.15
CA MET A 1 5.13 -30.37 -13.31
C MET A 1 5.25 -28.91 -13.77
N GLN A 2 4.15 -28.30 -14.07
CA GLN A 2 4.13 -26.93 -14.52
C GLN A 2 3.84 -26.01 -13.33
N ILE A 3 4.73 -25.03 -13.10
CA ILE A 3 4.52 -24.02 -12.07
C ILE A 3 3.79 -22.86 -12.72
N ILE A 4 2.59 -22.57 -12.23
CA ILE A 4 1.83 -21.41 -12.69
C ILE A 4 2.19 -20.24 -11.78
N VAL A 5 2.82 -19.21 -12.37
CA VAL A 5 3.13 -17.98 -11.65
C VAL A 5 2.06 -16.96 -12.00
N HIS A 6 1.30 -16.55 -10.99
CA HIS A 6 0.27 -15.54 -11.16
C HIS A 6 0.87 -14.16 -10.85
N SER A 7 0.98 -13.33 -11.88
CA SER A 7 1.43 -11.95 -11.72
C SER A 7 0.23 -11.05 -11.45
N PRO A 8 0.32 -10.13 -10.47
CA PRO A 8 -0.77 -9.20 -10.23
C PRO A 8 -0.93 -8.22 -11.39
N ARG A 9 -2.18 -7.85 -11.67
CA ARG A 9 -2.54 -6.81 -12.63
C ARG A 9 -2.97 -5.57 -11.88
N PHE A 10 -2.68 -4.41 -12.47
CA PHE A 10 -3.01 -3.13 -11.87
C PHE A 10 -3.90 -2.34 -12.81
N THR A 11 -4.99 -1.79 -12.26
CA THR A 11 -5.87 -0.89 -13.00
C THR A 11 -6.12 0.36 -12.19
N VAL A 12 -6.19 1.52 -12.85
CA VAL A 12 -6.48 2.78 -12.16
C VAL A 12 -7.91 2.69 -11.58
N ALA A 13 -8.04 2.96 -10.29
CA ALA A 13 -9.32 2.89 -9.60
C ALA A 13 -10.25 4.00 -10.09
N THR A 14 -11.53 3.67 -10.19
CA THR A 14 -12.59 4.62 -10.52
C THR A 14 -13.54 4.77 -9.34
N ALA A 15 -14.48 5.68 -9.42
CA ALA A 15 -15.49 5.89 -8.38
C ALA A 15 -16.24 4.59 -8.02
N ALA A 16 -16.39 3.69 -8.99
CA ALA A 16 -17.02 2.38 -8.76
C ALA A 16 -16.20 1.48 -7.81
N ASP A 17 -14.93 1.75 -7.64
CA ASP A 17 -14.04 0.97 -6.76
C ASP A 17 -13.97 1.53 -5.34
N ALA A 18 -14.60 2.67 -5.06
CA ALA A 18 -14.48 3.35 -3.78
C ALA A 18 -14.93 2.47 -2.61
N GLU A 19 -16.04 1.76 -2.76
CA GLU A 19 -16.55 0.89 -1.69
C GLU A 19 -15.60 -0.28 -1.43
N PHE A 20 -15.06 -0.89 -2.48
CA PHE A 20 -14.08 -1.97 -2.34
C PHE A 20 -12.84 -1.49 -1.57
N ILE A 21 -12.31 -0.32 -1.94
CA ILE A 21 -11.12 0.23 -1.27
C ILE A 21 -11.43 0.56 0.20
N TYR A 22 -12.60 1.15 0.47
CA TYR A 22 -12.99 1.45 1.85
C TYR A 22 -13.07 0.16 2.68
N ARG A 23 -13.74 -0.88 2.18
CA ARG A 23 -13.88 -2.17 2.88
C ARG A 23 -12.51 -2.80 3.12
N LEU A 24 -11.61 -2.64 2.17
CA LEU A 24 -10.24 -3.13 2.28
C LEU A 24 -9.49 -2.42 3.43
N ILE A 25 -9.63 -1.10 3.53
CA ILE A 25 -9.04 -0.31 4.63
C ILE A 25 -9.62 -0.77 5.97
N GLU A 26 -10.93 -0.90 6.05
CA GLU A 26 -11.59 -1.34 7.28
C GLU A 26 -11.08 -2.72 7.72
N ALA A 27 -11.00 -3.66 6.79
CA ALA A 27 -10.59 -5.03 7.09
C ALA A 27 -9.12 -5.14 7.50
N THR A 28 -8.24 -4.30 6.94
CA THR A 28 -6.79 -4.43 7.14
C THR A 28 -6.22 -3.45 8.16
N MET A 29 -6.86 -2.30 8.36
CA MET A 29 -6.25 -1.20 9.11
C MET A 29 -7.01 -0.76 10.35
N ARG A 30 -8.32 -1.04 10.43
CA ARG A 30 -9.13 -0.51 11.51
C ARG A 30 -8.58 -0.82 12.90
N VAL A 31 -8.17 -2.07 13.13
CA VAL A 31 -7.64 -2.48 14.44
C VAL A 31 -6.40 -1.67 14.81
N TYR A 32 -5.49 -1.47 13.86
CA TYR A 32 -4.25 -0.72 14.10
C TYR A 32 -4.53 0.77 14.31
N VAL A 33 -5.45 1.35 13.54
CA VAL A 33 -5.83 2.75 13.68
C VAL A 33 -6.48 3.00 15.05
N GLU A 34 -7.38 2.11 15.48
CA GLU A 34 -8.00 2.22 16.80
C GLU A 34 -6.98 2.07 17.92
N GLN A 35 -6.01 1.18 17.75
CA GLN A 35 -4.96 0.96 18.74
C GLN A 35 -4.07 2.18 18.91
N VAL A 36 -3.75 2.89 17.83
CA VAL A 36 -2.84 4.05 17.84
C VAL A 36 -3.59 5.34 18.19
N TRP A 37 -4.77 5.58 17.57
CA TRP A 37 -5.49 6.84 17.63
C TRP A 37 -6.74 6.81 18.51
N GLY A 38 -7.16 5.63 18.96
CA GLY A 38 -8.33 5.44 19.79
C GLY A 38 -9.65 5.34 19.05
N GLN A 39 -9.70 5.72 17.78
CA GLN A 39 -10.91 5.65 16.96
C GLN A 39 -10.59 5.54 15.48
N PHE A 40 -11.55 4.99 14.74
CA PHE A 40 -11.49 4.87 13.30
C PHE A 40 -12.69 5.61 12.71
N SER A 41 -12.44 6.61 11.87
CA SER A 41 -13.50 7.41 11.27
C SER A 41 -13.86 6.88 9.87
N GLU A 42 -15.07 6.35 9.72
CA GLU A 42 -15.58 5.93 8.42
C GLU A 42 -15.63 7.11 7.46
N ASP A 43 -16.21 8.23 7.87
CA ASP A 43 -16.37 9.40 7.01
C ASP A 43 -15.04 9.96 6.51
N ARG A 44 -14.06 10.08 7.41
CA ARG A 44 -12.74 10.59 7.03
C ARG A 44 -12.06 9.65 6.03
N ASN A 45 -12.14 8.35 6.26
CA ASN A 45 -11.53 7.38 5.36
C ASN A 45 -12.22 7.36 4.00
N ARG A 46 -13.56 7.45 3.97
CA ARG A 46 -14.28 7.52 2.71
C ARG A 46 -13.94 8.78 1.90
N THR A 47 -13.79 9.90 2.59
CA THR A 47 -13.40 11.17 1.97
C THR A 47 -11.99 11.05 1.34
N HIS A 48 -11.03 10.51 2.10
CA HIS A 48 -9.66 10.34 1.60
C HIS A 48 -9.61 9.39 0.40
N VAL A 49 -10.39 8.31 0.41
CA VAL A 49 -10.47 7.38 -0.71
C VAL A 49 -10.99 8.09 -1.96
N ALA A 50 -12.09 8.85 -1.82
CA ALA A 50 -12.67 9.57 -2.94
C ALA A 50 -11.71 10.60 -3.53
N GLU A 51 -11.00 11.34 -2.68
CA GLU A 51 -10.01 12.33 -3.12
C GLU A 51 -8.86 11.68 -3.86
N ALA A 52 -8.33 10.57 -3.33
CA ALA A 52 -7.21 9.86 -3.95
C ALA A 52 -7.61 9.21 -5.28
N ILE A 53 -8.83 8.70 -5.37
CA ILE A 53 -9.36 8.16 -6.63
C ILE A 53 -9.46 9.29 -7.67
N ALA A 54 -10.00 10.44 -7.28
CA ALA A 54 -10.11 11.59 -8.17
C ALA A 54 -8.74 12.08 -8.67
N ALA A 55 -7.71 11.94 -7.85
CA ALA A 55 -6.33 12.30 -8.22
C ALA A 55 -5.61 11.15 -8.97
N GLU A 56 -6.30 10.06 -9.27
CA GLU A 56 -5.76 8.88 -9.97
C GLU A 56 -4.55 8.26 -9.25
N GLN A 57 -4.54 8.31 -7.92
CA GLN A 57 -3.45 7.79 -7.10
C GLN A 57 -3.66 6.33 -6.68
N TYR A 58 -4.90 5.81 -6.73
CA TYR A 58 -5.18 4.43 -6.37
C TYR A 58 -5.15 3.50 -7.58
N LEU A 59 -4.50 2.36 -7.39
CA LEU A 59 -4.53 1.23 -8.33
C LEU A 59 -5.19 0.05 -7.64
N ILE A 60 -6.07 -0.64 -8.36
CA ILE A 60 -6.64 -1.91 -7.92
C ILE A 60 -5.66 -3.01 -8.29
N ILE A 61 -5.41 -3.91 -7.35
CA ILE A 61 -4.56 -5.09 -7.56
C ILE A 61 -5.48 -6.28 -7.80
N ALA A 62 -5.32 -6.95 -8.92
CA ALA A 62 -6.11 -8.12 -9.26
C ALA A 62 -5.21 -9.31 -9.59
N LEU A 63 -5.63 -10.50 -9.19
CA LEU A 63 -5.06 -11.77 -9.64
C LEU A 63 -6.13 -12.44 -10.49
N GLU A 64 -5.79 -12.71 -11.76
CA GLU A 64 -6.74 -13.22 -12.73
C GLU A 64 -7.93 -12.26 -12.85
N HIS A 65 -9.13 -12.67 -12.40
CA HIS A 65 -10.33 -11.84 -12.46
C HIS A 65 -10.78 -11.35 -11.08
N GLU A 66 -9.98 -11.60 -10.04
CA GLU A 66 -10.34 -11.29 -8.66
C GLU A 66 -9.55 -10.10 -8.14
N ARG A 67 -10.27 -9.10 -7.60
CA ARG A 67 -9.64 -7.98 -6.91
C ARG A 67 -9.13 -8.46 -5.54
N VAL A 68 -7.83 -8.29 -5.31
CA VAL A 68 -7.19 -8.80 -4.08
C VAL A 68 -6.62 -7.71 -3.20
N GLY A 69 -6.53 -6.49 -3.70
CA GLY A 69 -5.99 -5.39 -2.93
C GLY A 69 -6.01 -4.07 -3.67
N ALA A 70 -5.35 -3.10 -3.09
CA ALA A 70 -5.19 -1.78 -3.68
C ALA A 70 -3.91 -1.12 -3.18
N LEU A 71 -3.34 -0.24 -3.97
CA LEU A 71 -2.20 0.57 -3.56
C LEU A 71 -2.43 2.01 -3.99
N CYS A 72 -1.88 2.92 -3.18
CA CYS A 72 -1.92 4.35 -3.44
C CYS A 72 -0.48 4.84 -3.54
N VAL A 73 -0.12 5.39 -4.69
CA VAL A 73 1.23 5.87 -4.97
C VAL A 73 1.16 7.33 -5.38
N ASP A 74 2.02 8.14 -4.78
CA ASP A 74 2.13 9.55 -5.10
C ASP A 74 3.54 9.80 -5.64
N ARG A 75 3.62 10.23 -6.91
CA ARG A 75 4.89 10.44 -7.59
C ARG A 75 5.25 11.91 -7.59
N HIS A 76 6.31 12.23 -6.85
CA HIS A 76 6.84 13.60 -6.76
C HIS A 76 8.07 13.74 -7.66
N PRO A 77 8.47 14.98 -7.98
CA PRO A 77 9.67 15.20 -8.81
C PRO A 77 10.95 14.58 -8.24
N THR A 78 11.09 14.52 -6.91
CA THR A 78 12.31 14.09 -6.25
C THR A 78 12.20 12.75 -5.51
N TYR A 79 11.01 12.19 -5.37
CA TYR A 79 10.81 10.91 -4.69
C TYR A 79 9.48 10.29 -5.09
N ILE A 80 9.34 9.01 -4.81
CA ILE A 80 8.07 8.29 -4.96
C ILE A 80 7.59 7.90 -3.56
N GLN A 81 6.32 8.18 -3.26
CA GLN A 81 5.70 7.85 -1.99
C GLN A 81 4.73 6.69 -2.18
N LEU A 82 5.00 5.57 -1.51
CA LEU A 82 4.00 4.51 -1.36
C LEU A 82 3.12 4.92 -0.17
N SER A 83 1.96 5.50 -0.47
CA SER A 83 1.08 6.04 0.57
C SER A 83 0.28 4.96 1.26
N GLN A 84 -0.21 3.96 0.51
CA GLN A 84 -1.02 2.87 1.05
C GLN A 84 -0.78 1.60 0.24
N LEU A 85 -0.79 0.47 0.93
CA LEU A 85 -0.79 -0.85 0.30
C LEU A 85 -1.63 -1.77 1.16
N PHE A 86 -2.71 -2.29 0.58
CA PHE A 86 -3.63 -3.17 1.27
C PHE A 86 -3.84 -4.44 0.46
N ILE A 87 -3.75 -5.60 1.12
CA ILE A 87 -4.07 -6.90 0.53
C ILE A 87 -5.17 -7.51 1.40
N LEU A 88 -6.22 -8.03 0.77
CA LEU A 88 -7.29 -8.73 1.50
C LEU A 88 -6.69 -9.82 2.39
N PRO A 89 -7.21 -9.99 3.62
CA PRO A 89 -6.64 -10.97 4.55
C PRO A 89 -6.48 -12.38 3.97
N GLU A 90 -7.46 -12.84 3.18
CA GLU A 90 -7.43 -14.17 2.57
C GLU A 90 -6.37 -14.32 1.47
N HIS A 91 -5.80 -13.22 1.02
CA HIS A 91 -4.74 -13.21 -0.01
C HIS A 91 -3.39 -12.80 0.55
N GLN A 92 -3.28 -12.55 1.85
CA GLN A 92 -2.01 -12.23 2.48
C GLN A 92 -1.12 -13.47 2.57
N ARG A 93 0.19 -13.25 2.75
CA ARG A 93 1.22 -14.30 2.86
C ARG A 93 1.38 -15.15 1.62
N GLN A 94 1.04 -14.61 0.45
CA GLN A 94 1.19 -15.28 -0.85
C GLN A 94 2.19 -14.57 -1.75
N GLY A 95 2.92 -13.59 -1.21
CA GLY A 95 3.94 -12.87 -1.96
C GLY A 95 3.43 -11.72 -2.82
N ILE A 96 2.13 -11.41 -2.78
CA ILE A 96 1.54 -10.32 -3.58
C ILE A 96 2.13 -8.97 -3.18
N GLY A 97 2.15 -8.66 -1.88
CA GLY A 97 2.70 -7.41 -1.37
C GLY A 97 4.18 -7.25 -1.72
N THR A 98 4.95 -8.32 -1.58
CA THR A 98 6.37 -8.34 -1.95
C THR A 98 6.55 -8.04 -3.44
N SER A 99 5.74 -8.65 -4.29
CA SER A 99 5.78 -8.43 -5.74
C SER A 99 5.49 -6.97 -6.09
N VAL A 100 4.47 -6.39 -5.46
CA VAL A 100 4.10 -4.97 -5.67
C VAL A 100 5.24 -4.04 -5.24
N VAL A 101 5.78 -4.27 -4.06
CA VAL A 101 6.88 -3.44 -3.52
C VAL A 101 8.10 -3.53 -4.43
N ARG A 102 8.46 -4.71 -4.90
CA ARG A 102 9.59 -4.89 -5.82
C ARG A 102 9.38 -4.17 -7.13
N GLY A 103 8.15 -4.14 -7.65
CA GLY A 103 7.82 -3.37 -8.84
C GLY A 103 8.07 -1.88 -8.65
N LEU A 104 7.66 -1.35 -7.49
CA LEU A 104 7.89 0.06 -7.16
C LEU A 104 9.38 0.36 -6.95
N ILE A 105 10.13 -0.56 -6.34
CA ILE A 105 11.57 -0.43 -6.17
C ILE A 105 12.24 -0.33 -7.54
N ASN A 106 11.84 -1.17 -8.49
CA ASN A 106 12.39 -1.14 -9.84
C ASN A 106 12.07 0.19 -10.54
N GLU A 107 10.86 0.69 -10.38
CA GLU A 107 10.46 1.99 -10.93
C GLU A 107 11.31 3.12 -10.31
N ALA A 108 11.49 3.11 -9.01
CA ALA A 108 12.26 4.13 -8.29
C ALA A 108 13.72 4.13 -8.75
N ARG A 109 14.31 2.94 -8.91
CA ARG A 109 15.68 2.81 -9.39
C ARG A 109 15.85 3.31 -10.82
N ALA A 110 14.89 2.96 -11.69
CA ALA A 110 14.92 3.43 -13.08
C ALA A 110 14.79 4.96 -13.16
N SER A 111 14.03 5.56 -12.23
CA SER A 111 13.82 7.01 -12.16
C SER A 111 14.91 7.72 -11.36
N LYS A 112 15.81 6.97 -10.71
CA LYS A 112 16.85 7.50 -9.80
C LYS A 112 16.25 8.32 -8.67
N LYS A 113 15.14 7.84 -8.09
CA LYS A 113 14.42 8.48 -6.99
C LYS A 113 14.36 7.55 -5.80
N PRO A 114 14.45 8.09 -4.56
CA PRO A 114 14.16 7.26 -3.40
C PRO A 114 12.68 6.89 -3.34
N LEU A 115 12.40 5.74 -2.77
CA LEU A 115 11.04 5.26 -2.49
C LEU A 115 10.78 5.42 -1.00
N ARG A 116 9.76 6.16 -0.64
CA ARG A 116 9.41 6.49 0.75
C ARG A 116 8.07 5.90 1.12
N LEU A 117 7.93 5.54 2.38
CA LEU A 117 6.67 5.11 2.96
C LEU A 117 6.63 5.42 4.45
N ARG A 118 5.43 5.28 5.02
CA ARG A 118 5.25 5.33 6.47
C ARG A 118 4.24 4.26 6.87
N VAL A 119 4.43 3.70 8.05
CA VAL A 119 3.51 2.70 8.62
C VAL A 119 3.18 3.10 10.05
N LEU A 120 2.00 2.68 10.51
CA LEU A 120 1.68 2.81 11.94
C LEU A 120 2.65 1.94 12.74
N SER A 121 3.06 2.44 13.92
CA SER A 121 4.07 1.79 14.76
C SER A 121 3.74 0.34 15.11
N VAL A 122 2.45 0.00 15.18
CA VAL A 122 1.97 -1.35 15.53
C VAL A 122 1.74 -2.24 14.30
N ASN A 123 1.89 -1.72 13.09
CA ASN A 123 1.61 -2.46 11.87
C ASN A 123 2.76 -3.43 11.56
N PRO A 124 2.49 -4.75 11.50
CA PRO A 124 3.53 -5.74 11.20
C PRO A 124 4.08 -5.66 9.78
N ALA A 125 3.46 -4.90 8.87
CA ALA A 125 3.95 -4.71 7.50
C ALA A 125 5.37 -4.14 7.46
N ARG A 126 5.82 -3.48 8.52
CA ARG A 126 7.20 -2.99 8.65
C ARG A 126 8.22 -4.08 8.30
N ARG A 127 7.96 -5.33 8.69
CA ARG A 127 8.87 -6.45 8.44
C ARG A 127 9.07 -6.72 6.96
N LEU A 128 8.01 -6.59 6.16
CA LEU A 128 8.10 -6.72 4.70
C LEU A 128 9.06 -5.67 4.15
N TYR A 129 8.89 -4.43 4.54
CA TYR A 129 9.71 -3.34 4.03
C TYR A 129 11.17 -3.47 4.46
N GLU A 130 11.43 -3.86 5.70
CA GLU A 130 12.80 -4.10 6.16
C GLU A 130 13.48 -5.21 5.35
N ARG A 131 12.76 -6.30 5.07
CA ARG A 131 13.30 -7.40 4.25
C ARG A 131 13.64 -6.95 2.83
N GLU A 132 12.89 -5.98 2.29
CA GLU A 132 13.13 -5.49 0.94
C GLU A 132 14.19 -4.39 0.89
N GLY A 133 14.79 -4.04 2.03
CA GLY A 133 15.91 -3.12 2.08
C GLY A 133 15.59 -1.71 2.54
N PHE A 134 14.34 -1.43 2.93
CA PHE A 134 13.98 -0.12 3.47
C PHE A 134 14.64 0.09 4.85
N ARG A 135 15.04 1.33 5.09
CA ARG A 135 15.62 1.74 6.37
C ARG A 135 14.73 2.76 7.04
N VAL A 136 14.68 2.72 8.37
CA VAL A 136 13.95 3.71 9.17
C VAL A 136 14.71 5.03 9.10
N THR A 137 14.01 6.10 8.71
CA THR A 137 14.57 7.45 8.65
C THR A 137 14.17 8.28 9.87
N SER A 138 12.96 8.05 10.40
CA SER A 138 12.50 8.70 11.62
C SER A 138 11.34 7.93 12.22
N THR A 139 11.04 8.19 13.49
CA THR A 139 9.92 7.59 14.20
C THR A 139 9.20 8.63 15.03
N THR A 140 7.88 8.43 15.17
CA THR A 140 7.07 9.08 16.19
C THR A 140 6.43 7.97 17.02
N PRO A 141 5.78 8.27 18.17
CA PRO A 141 5.05 7.22 18.89
C PRO A 141 4.04 6.47 18.03
N GLU A 142 3.46 7.14 17.02
CA GLU A 142 2.40 6.59 16.18
C GLU A 142 2.91 5.97 14.88
N ARG A 143 4.04 6.44 14.32
CA ARG A 143 4.47 6.08 12.96
C ARG A 143 5.96 5.78 12.86
N VAL A 144 6.28 4.94 11.88
CA VAL A 144 7.65 4.66 11.44
C VAL A 144 7.76 5.11 9.99
N TYR A 145 8.72 5.99 9.72
CA TYR A 145 9.02 6.49 8.38
C TYR A 145 10.20 5.71 7.81
N MET A 146 10.06 5.25 6.57
CA MET A 146 11.07 4.39 5.96
C MET A 146 11.40 4.87 4.56
N GLU A 147 12.62 4.60 4.11
CA GLU A 147 13.10 4.99 2.79
C GLU A 147 14.04 3.94 2.22
N LEU A 148 13.93 3.74 0.91
CA LEU A 148 14.88 2.94 0.13
C LEU A 148 15.52 3.87 -0.89
N HIS A 149 16.83 3.98 -0.86
CA HIS A 149 17.57 4.74 -1.86
C HIS A 149 17.80 3.90 -3.12
N ALA A 150 17.77 4.58 -4.24
CA ALA A 150 18.01 3.94 -5.53
C ALA A 150 19.45 3.42 -5.67
#